data_271f57786d9d79a809fbc2de589614d1
#
_entry.id   271f57786d9d79a809fbc2de589614d1
#
_cell.length_a   1.000
_cell.length_b   1.000
_cell.length_c   1.000
_cell.angle_alpha   90.00
_cell.angle_beta   90.00
_cell.angle_gamma   90.00
#
_symmetry.space_group_name_H-M   'P 1'
#
loop_
_entity.id
_entity.type
_entity.pdbx_description
1 polymer ?
#
loop_
_entity_poly.entity_id
_entity_poly.type
_entity_poly.pdbx_seq_one_letter_code
_entity_poly.pdbx_strand_id
1 'polypeptide(L)'
;MSEYSDCIIYSEDMEYPAARPIPWVGKLEDKPGFDCSYSLHWNMPFEAKEESATGIRKVGHPPHMHRENEIMFLFGSDPDNPYDLGAEVEICIGPEMEKFVITRSCCIKIPGGTPHGFYNITKCTRPWMFVQVQEANPRTEKFLWEYLTEEEKASIPERQMQFWVDAGFDD
;
A
#
# COMPACT_ATOMS: atom_id res chain seq x y z
N MET A 1 -24.40 -12.19 -24.02
CA MET A 1 -23.24 -11.56 -23.36
C MET A 1 -22.00 -12.12 -24.04
N SER A 2 -20.95 -11.33 -24.23
CA SER A 2 -19.70 -11.82 -24.81
C SER A 2 -19.06 -12.82 -23.84
N GLU A 3 -18.40 -13.86 -24.34
CA GLU A 3 -17.65 -14.85 -23.57
C GLU A 3 -16.58 -14.22 -22.64
N TYR A 4 -16.12 -13.01 -22.99
CA TYR A 4 -15.05 -12.28 -22.27
C TYR A 4 -15.56 -11.04 -21.53
N SER A 5 -16.86 -10.84 -21.36
CA SER A 5 -17.40 -9.68 -20.63
C SER A 5 -16.88 -9.60 -19.19
N ASP A 6 -16.67 -10.76 -18.55
CA ASP A 6 -16.22 -10.85 -17.17
C ASP A 6 -14.71 -10.58 -17.00
N CYS A 7 -13.98 -10.43 -18.11
CA CYS A 7 -12.59 -9.98 -18.10
C CYS A 7 -12.44 -8.46 -17.94
N ILE A 8 -13.54 -7.70 -18.04
CA ILE A 8 -13.54 -6.25 -17.94
C ILE A 8 -14.20 -5.86 -16.62
N ILE A 9 -13.44 -5.20 -15.76
CA ILE A 9 -13.91 -4.69 -14.47
C ILE A 9 -13.80 -3.17 -14.50
N TYR A 10 -14.92 -2.49 -14.39
CA TYR A 10 -14.93 -1.03 -14.29
C TYR A 10 -14.72 -0.60 -12.85
N SER A 11 -13.94 0.46 -12.66
CA SER A 11 -13.62 0.98 -11.33
C SER A 11 -14.85 1.47 -10.54
N GLU A 12 -15.89 1.90 -11.24
CA GLU A 12 -17.17 2.34 -10.67
C GLU A 12 -18.00 1.18 -10.11
N ASP A 13 -17.75 -0.05 -10.58
CA ASP A 13 -18.45 -1.26 -10.12
C ASP A 13 -17.72 -1.93 -8.94
N MET A 14 -16.59 -1.37 -8.50
CA MET A 14 -15.79 -1.94 -7.40
C MET A 14 -16.31 -1.46 -6.04
N GLU A 15 -16.58 -2.41 -5.16
CA GLU A 15 -16.87 -2.10 -3.76
C GLU A 15 -15.61 -1.61 -3.02
N TYR A 16 -15.74 -0.47 -2.34
CA TYR A 16 -14.68 0.08 -1.49
C TYR A 16 -14.90 -0.33 -0.05
N PRO A 17 -13.86 -0.75 0.67
CA PRO A 17 -13.95 -0.84 2.13
C PRO A 17 -14.31 0.55 2.68
N ALA A 18 -15.40 0.64 3.42
CA ALA A 18 -15.93 1.90 3.95
C ALA A 18 -14.91 2.72 4.78
N ALA A 19 -13.85 2.07 5.26
CA ALA A 19 -12.78 2.67 6.04
C ALA A 19 -11.76 3.49 5.22
N ARG A 20 -11.73 3.32 3.89
CA ARG A 20 -10.79 4.03 2.99
C ARG A 20 -11.52 4.44 1.72
N PRO A 21 -12.05 5.66 1.64
CA PRO A 21 -12.60 6.18 0.39
C PRO A 21 -11.46 6.54 -0.58
N ILE A 22 -10.74 5.52 -1.05
CA ILE A 22 -9.69 5.65 -2.04
C ILE A 22 -10.30 5.30 -3.39
N PRO A 23 -10.11 6.11 -4.44
CA PRO A 23 -10.61 5.77 -5.76
C PRO A 23 -9.82 4.57 -6.33
N TRP A 24 -10.29 3.37 -6.09
CA TRP A 24 -9.75 2.17 -6.67
C TRP A 24 -9.94 2.19 -8.18
N VAL A 25 -8.94 1.73 -8.92
CA VAL A 25 -9.01 1.54 -10.37
C VAL A 25 -9.12 0.05 -10.68
N GLY A 26 -8.51 -0.80 -9.87
CA GLY A 26 -8.60 -2.24 -10.03
C GLY A 26 -8.10 -2.98 -8.78
N LYS A 27 -8.63 -4.17 -8.58
CA LYS A 27 -8.18 -5.09 -7.53
C LYS A 27 -8.42 -6.52 -7.98
N LEU A 28 -7.44 -7.39 -7.80
CA LEU A 28 -7.57 -8.82 -8.00
C LEU A 28 -7.04 -9.52 -6.74
N GLU A 29 -7.93 -10.22 -6.07
CA GLU A 29 -7.60 -11.10 -4.95
C GLU A 29 -8.50 -12.32 -5.00
N ASP A 30 -7.99 -13.47 -4.59
CA ASP A 30 -8.73 -14.73 -4.45
C ASP A 30 -9.50 -15.17 -5.70
N LYS A 31 -9.00 -14.83 -6.91
CA LYS A 31 -9.61 -15.24 -8.18
C LYS A 31 -8.89 -16.47 -8.73
N PRO A 32 -9.60 -17.59 -8.93
CA PRO A 32 -9.02 -18.78 -9.53
C PRO A 32 -8.42 -18.52 -10.91
N GLY A 33 -7.28 -19.14 -11.19
CA GLY A 33 -6.61 -19.07 -12.49
C GLY A 33 -5.64 -17.92 -12.68
N PHE A 34 -5.38 -17.15 -11.60
CA PHE A 34 -4.34 -16.12 -11.58
C PHE A 34 -3.34 -16.42 -10.46
N ASP A 35 -2.06 -16.34 -10.77
CA ASP A 35 -0.95 -16.61 -9.84
C ASP A 35 -0.39 -15.31 -9.23
N CYS A 36 -1.12 -14.23 -9.30
CA CYS A 36 -0.79 -12.95 -8.71
C CYS A 36 -2.02 -12.25 -8.14
N SER A 37 -1.81 -11.44 -7.13
CA SER A 37 -2.79 -10.45 -6.67
C SER A 37 -2.30 -9.04 -6.97
N TYR A 38 -3.20 -8.12 -7.20
CA TYR A 38 -2.86 -6.71 -7.42
C TYR A 38 -3.92 -5.78 -6.86
N SER A 39 -3.47 -4.58 -6.53
CA SER A 39 -4.35 -3.45 -6.25
C SER A 39 -3.80 -2.18 -6.89
N LEU A 40 -4.69 -1.34 -7.39
CA LEU A 40 -4.30 -0.04 -7.91
C LEU A 40 -5.34 1.01 -7.56
N HIS A 41 -4.87 2.19 -7.16
CA HIS A 41 -5.73 3.28 -6.74
C HIS A 41 -5.05 4.64 -6.96
N TRP A 42 -5.87 5.67 -7.08
CA TRP A 42 -5.41 7.05 -7.08
C TRP A 42 -5.22 7.56 -5.66
N ASN A 43 -4.10 8.24 -5.44
CA ASN A 43 -3.89 9.08 -4.26
C ASN A 43 -4.16 10.52 -4.65
N MET A 44 -5.09 11.15 -3.93
CA MET A 44 -5.54 12.51 -4.23
C MET A 44 -4.77 13.54 -3.40
N PRO A 45 -4.62 14.77 -3.90
CA PRO A 45 -3.96 15.84 -3.16
C PRO A 45 -4.59 16.07 -1.78
N PHE A 46 -3.75 16.39 -0.82
CA PHE A 46 -4.14 16.86 0.50
C PHE A 46 -3.10 17.86 1.01
N GLU A 47 -3.51 18.75 1.87
CA GLU A 47 -2.58 19.60 2.62
C GLU A 47 -1.80 18.74 3.61
N ALA A 48 -0.47 18.94 3.64
CA ALA A 48 0.39 18.26 4.61
C ALA A 48 -0.16 18.52 6.02
N LYS A 49 -0.50 17.46 6.74
CA LYS A 49 -0.81 17.58 8.15
C LYS A 49 0.50 17.84 8.88
N GLU A 50 0.51 18.84 9.75
CA GLU A 50 1.64 19.06 10.66
C GLU A 50 2.03 17.74 11.34
N GLU A 51 3.33 17.50 11.47
CA GLU A 51 3.84 16.37 12.25
C GLU A 51 3.13 16.37 13.60
N SER A 52 2.79 15.17 14.06
CA SER A 52 2.12 15.02 15.36
C SER A 52 2.89 15.80 16.42
N ALA A 53 2.23 16.73 17.09
CA ALA A 53 2.80 17.50 18.22
C ALA A 53 3.34 16.61 19.35
N THR A 54 3.05 15.30 19.31
CA THR A 54 3.48 14.30 20.26
C THR A 54 4.86 13.70 19.95
N GLY A 55 5.42 13.96 18.76
CA GLY A 55 6.69 13.34 18.32
C GLY A 55 6.58 11.83 18.02
N ILE A 56 5.40 11.24 18.14
CA ILE A 56 5.18 9.82 17.83
C ILE A 56 5.13 9.67 16.31
N ARG A 57 5.94 8.75 15.77
CA ARG A 57 5.95 8.42 14.35
C ARG A 57 4.57 7.93 13.91
N LYS A 58 4.07 8.47 12.81
CA LYS A 58 2.85 7.97 12.19
C LYS A 58 3.10 6.58 11.62
N VAL A 59 2.34 5.59 12.04
CA VAL A 59 2.51 4.20 11.60
C VAL A 59 2.16 4.03 10.12
N GLY A 60 1.10 4.67 9.66
CA GLY A 60 0.59 4.47 8.28
C GLY A 60 0.19 3.02 8.07
N HIS A 61 0.75 2.36 7.04
CA HIS A 61 0.67 0.91 6.92
C HIS A 61 1.77 0.29 7.80
N PRO A 62 1.42 -0.59 8.77
CA PRO A 62 2.39 -1.10 9.73
C PRO A 62 3.43 -2.03 9.09
N PRO A 63 4.55 -2.30 9.79
CA PRO A 63 5.52 -3.30 9.37
C PRO A 63 4.88 -4.67 9.17
N HIS A 64 5.21 -5.28 8.04
CA HIS A 64 4.73 -6.62 7.66
C HIS A 64 5.71 -7.27 6.69
N MET A 65 5.44 -8.51 6.32
CA MET A 65 6.16 -9.23 5.26
C MET A 65 5.21 -10.19 4.55
N HIS A 66 5.60 -10.59 3.35
CA HIS A 66 4.94 -11.60 2.53
C HIS A 66 5.88 -12.76 2.27
N ARG A 67 5.37 -13.97 1.98
CA ARG A 67 6.19 -15.10 1.52
C ARG A 67 6.65 -14.89 0.07
N GLU A 68 5.79 -14.28 -0.74
CA GLU A 68 6.01 -13.95 -2.15
C GLU A 68 6.71 -12.60 -2.32
N ASN A 69 7.24 -12.37 -3.53
CA ASN A 69 7.74 -11.05 -3.90
C ASN A 69 6.59 -10.04 -4.05
N GLU A 70 6.89 -8.79 -3.72
CA GLU A 70 5.99 -7.68 -3.94
C GLU A 70 6.65 -6.63 -4.84
N ILE A 71 5.87 -6.08 -5.75
CA ILE A 71 6.27 -4.98 -6.61
C ILE A 71 5.29 -3.84 -6.46
N MET A 72 5.80 -2.68 -6.09
CA MET A 72 5.02 -1.45 -6.03
C MET A 72 5.47 -0.49 -7.12
N PHE A 73 4.52 0.13 -7.81
CA PHE A 73 4.78 1.21 -8.75
C PHE A 73 4.09 2.48 -8.25
N LEU A 74 4.82 3.56 -8.29
CA LEU A 74 4.37 4.90 -7.96
C LEU A 74 4.50 5.76 -9.22
N PHE A 75 3.39 6.24 -9.77
CA PHE A 75 3.36 7.03 -11.00
C PHE A 75 2.78 8.41 -10.76
N GLY A 76 3.56 9.45 -11.05
CA GLY A 76 3.07 10.82 -11.10
C GLY A 76 2.11 11.04 -12.29
N SER A 77 1.26 12.03 -12.18
CA SER A 77 0.24 12.34 -13.20
C SER A 77 0.56 13.57 -14.05
N ASP A 78 1.73 14.17 -13.89
CA ASP A 78 2.13 15.33 -14.67
C ASP A 78 2.62 14.90 -16.07
N PRO A 79 1.88 15.20 -17.16
CA PRO A 79 2.30 14.81 -18.50
C PRO A 79 3.57 15.53 -18.97
N ASP A 80 3.86 16.71 -18.42
CA ASP A 80 5.05 17.51 -18.79
C ASP A 80 6.28 17.08 -17.98
N ASN A 81 6.08 16.43 -16.84
CA ASN A 81 7.15 15.88 -16.00
C ASN A 81 6.74 14.55 -15.35
N PRO A 82 6.68 13.44 -16.10
CA PRO A 82 6.23 12.14 -15.59
C PRO A 82 7.16 11.53 -14.53
N TYR A 83 8.36 12.09 -14.35
CA TYR A 83 9.29 11.65 -13.31
C TYR A 83 8.97 12.23 -11.92
N ASP A 84 8.26 13.33 -11.83
CA ASP A 84 7.84 13.93 -10.57
C ASP A 84 6.58 13.25 -10.06
N LEU A 85 6.64 12.64 -8.87
CA LEU A 85 5.50 11.99 -8.26
C LEU A 85 4.38 12.96 -7.88
N GLY A 86 4.71 14.21 -7.59
CA GLY A 86 3.78 15.18 -7.03
C GLY A 86 3.39 14.88 -5.58
N ALA A 87 4.15 14.01 -4.94
CA ALA A 87 3.95 13.58 -3.56
C ALA A 87 5.29 13.29 -2.89
N GLU A 88 5.25 13.18 -1.56
CA GLU A 88 6.32 12.64 -0.74
C GLU A 88 5.79 11.43 0.01
N VAL A 89 6.44 10.28 -0.23
CA VAL A 89 6.05 8.98 0.31
C VAL A 89 7.21 8.41 1.10
N GLU A 90 6.97 8.05 2.34
CA GLU A 90 7.91 7.34 3.19
C GLU A 90 7.61 5.84 3.17
N ILE A 91 8.66 5.02 3.12
CA ILE A 91 8.60 3.57 3.31
C ILE A 91 9.86 3.11 4.03
N CYS A 92 9.71 2.14 4.93
CA CYS A 92 10.85 1.45 5.54
C CYS A 92 10.97 0.03 4.98
N ILE A 93 12.21 -0.41 4.72
CA ILE A 93 12.49 -1.72 4.12
C ILE A 93 13.67 -2.39 4.85
N GLY A 94 13.61 -3.71 4.96
CA GLY A 94 14.62 -4.54 5.58
C GLY A 94 14.44 -4.69 7.09
N PRO A 95 15.22 -5.60 7.72
CA PRO A 95 15.09 -5.90 9.14
C PRO A 95 15.45 -4.70 10.03
N GLU A 96 16.28 -3.77 9.56
CA GLU A 96 16.61 -2.53 10.27
C GLU A 96 15.58 -1.42 10.03
N MET A 97 14.54 -1.67 9.24
CA MET A 97 13.54 -0.66 8.85
C MET A 97 14.19 0.61 8.29
N GLU A 98 15.15 0.45 7.35
CA GLU A 98 15.78 1.58 6.68
C GLU A 98 14.72 2.44 5.96
N LYS A 99 14.69 3.74 6.30
CA LYS A 99 13.72 4.69 5.78
C LYS A 99 14.13 5.26 4.43
N PHE A 100 13.24 5.19 3.48
CA PHE A 100 13.35 5.81 2.16
C PHE A 100 12.27 6.88 1.99
N VAL A 101 12.65 8.01 1.41
CA VAL A 101 11.72 9.10 1.04
C VAL A 101 11.66 9.17 -0.47
N ILE A 102 10.49 8.97 -1.02
CA ILE A 102 10.23 8.85 -2.45
C ILE A 102 9.45 10.07 -2.92
N THR A 103 10.03 10.81 -3.87
CA THR A 103 9.42 12.00 -4.47
C THR A 103 9.32 11.88 -6.00
N ARG A 104 9.75 10.76 -6.55
CA ARG A 104 9.81 10.52 -8.00
C ARG A 104 9.06 9.24 -8.36
N SER A 105 8.51 9.21 -9.57
CA SER A 105 7.94 7.98 -10.14
C SER A 105 8.97 6.86 -10.12
N CYS A 106 8.61 5.71 -9.57
CA CYS A 106 9.53 4.60 -9.38
C CYS A 106 8.84 3.24 -9.33
N CYS A 107 9.66 2.20 -9.37
CA CYS A 107 9.31 0.83 -9.04
C CYS A 107 10.08 0.41 -7.79
N ILE A 108 9.39 -0.11 -6.79
CA ILE A 108 9.96 -0.70 -5.58
C ILE A 108 9.77 -2.22 -5.68
N LYS A 109 10.86 -2.97 -5.52
CA LYS A 109 10.84 -4.43 -5.51
C LYS A 109 11.19 -4.91 -4.11
N ILE A 110 10.32 -5.68 -3.51
CA ILE A 110 10.50 -6.26 -2.18
C ILE A 110 10.54 -7.77 -2.33
N PRO A 111 11.70 -8.40 -2.12
CA PRO A 111 11.80 -9.86 -2.13
C PRO A 111 10.95 -10.49 -1.02
N GLY A 112 10.39 -11.66 -1.28
CA GLY A 112 9.65 -12.44 -0.30
C GLY A 112 10.44 -12.62 1.01
N GLY A 113 9.76 -12.55 2.15
CA GLY A 113 10.35 -12.61 3.47
C GLY A 113 11.04 -11.33 3.95
N THR A 114 11.07 -10.26 3.14
CA THR A 114 11.68 -8.99 3.54
C THR A 114 10.69 -8.15 4.36
N PRO A 115 11.00 -7.82 5.62
CA PRO A 115 10.21 -6.86 6.41
C PRO A 115 10.14 -5.51 5.71
N HIS A 116 8.95 -4.92 5.67
CA HIS A 116 8.75 -3.57 5.15
C HIS A 116 7.48 -2.95 5.74
N GLY A 117 7.32 -1.65 5.60
CA GLY A 117 6.15 -0.96 6.14
C GLY A 117 6.42 0.48 6.50
N PHE A 118 5.71 0.99 7.52
CA PHE A 118 5.66 2.43 7.83
C PHE A 118 5.41 3.27 6.59
N TYR A 119 4.56 2.73 5.69
CA TYR A 119 4.22 3.40 4.46
C TYR A 119 3.30 4.58 4.73
N ASN A 120 3.81 5.77 4.52
CA ASN A 120 3.12 7.03 4.78
C ASN A 120 3.21 7.97 3.59
N ILE A 121 2.13 8.64 3.26
CA ILE A 121 2.14 9.78 2.35
C ILE A 121 2.19 11.04 3.23
N THR A 122 3.33 11.72 3.23
CA THR A 122 3.55 12.91 4.07
C THR A 122 3.11 14.18 3.39
N LYS A 123 3.14 14.19 2.05
CA LYS A 123 2.70 15.31 1.22
C LYS A 123 2.14 14.80 -0.09
N CYS A 124 1.08 15.44 -0.59
CA CYS A 124 0.51 15.14 -1.90
C CYS A 124 -0.03 16.42 -2.53
N THR A 125 0.64 16.92 -3.57
CA THR A 125 0.29 18.17 -4.27
C THR A 125 -0.43 17.94 -5.58
N ARG A 126 -0.29 16.73 -6.17
CA ARG A 126 -0.97 16.29 -7.39
C ARG A 126 -1.44 14.85 -7.25
N PRO A 127 -2.49 14.44 -7.95
CA PRO A 127 -2.87 13.02 -7.99
C PRO A 127 -1.70 12.16 -8.48
N TRP A 128 -1.57 10.96 -7.93
CA TRP A 128 -0.63 9.96 -8.41
C TRP A 128 -1.21 8.56 -8.25
N MET A 129 -0.76 7.64 -9.09
CA MET A 129 -1.23 6.26 -9.10
C MET A 129 -0.29 5.37 -8.29
N PHE A 130 -0.86 4.59 -7.39
CA PHE A 130 -0.20 3.48 -6.73
C PHE A 130 -0.67 2.16 -7.34
N VAL A 131 0.28 1.31 -7.67
CA VAL A 131 0.02 -0.07 -8.11
C VAL A 131 0.85 -1.00 -7.25
N GLN A 132 0.21 -2.00 -6.68
CA GLN A 132 0.83 -3.07 -5.91
C GLN A 132 0.53 -4.40 -6.59
N VAL A 133 1.55 -5.22 -6.76
CA VAL A 133 1.45 -6.57 -7.30
C VAL A 133 2.19 -7.52 -6.38
N GLN A 134 1.56 -8.62 -6.01
CA GLN A 134 2.17 -9.73 -5.27
C GLN A 134 2.12 -10.98 -6.13
N GLU A 135 3.21 -11.74 -6.13
CA GLU A 135 3.38 -12.95 -6.94
C GLU A 135 2.70 -14.18 -6.31
N ALA A 136 1.51 -13.98 -5.76
CA ALA A 136 0.64 -15.05 -5.25
C ALA A 136 -0.82 -14.63 -5.24
N ASN A 137 -1.71 -15.64 -5.27
CA ASN A 137 -3.14 -15.47 -5.14
C ASN A 137 -3.75 -16.76 -4.52
N PRO A 138 -4.22 -16.74 -3.27
CA PRO A 138 -4.26 -15.57 -2.37
C PRO A 138 -2.88 -15.09 -1.95
N ARG A 139 -2.76 -13.81 -1.65
CA ARG A 139 -1.55 -13.24 -1.08
C ARG A 139 -1.36 -13.69 0.36
N THR A 140 -0.10 -13.71 0.81
CA THR A 140 0.20 -13.87 2.24
C THR A 140 0.50 -12.52 2.88
N GLU A 141 0.32 -12.40 4.19
CA GLU A 141 0.67 -11.19 4.95
C GLU A 141 0.90 -11.57 6.41
N LYS A 142 2.03 -11.14 6.97
CA LYS A 142 2.34 -11.29 8.39
C LYS A 142 2.74 -9.95 8.96
N PHE A 143 1.99 -9.45 9.94
CA PHE A 143 2.29 -8.20 10.60
C PHE A 143 3.37 -8.38 11.67
N LEU A 144 4.32 -7.47 11.70
CA LEU A 144 5.52 -7.50 12.54
C LEU A 144 5.37 -6.44 13.64
N TRP A 145 4.47 -6.69 14.58
CA TRP A 145 4.10 -5.75 15.65
C TRP A 145 5.26 -5.41 16.59
N GLU A 146 6.30 -6.25 16.64
CA GLU A 146 7.52 -6.05 17.43
C GLU A 146 8.35 -4.85 16.96
N TYR A 147 8.14 -4.37 15.75
CA TYR A 147 8.81 -3.16 15.23
C TYR A 147 8.16 -1.85 15.70
N LEU A 148 7.03 -1.92 16.39
CA LEU A 148 6.33 -0.76 16.92
C LEU A 148 6.54 -0.63 18.41
N THR A 149 6.72 0.62 18.88
CA THR A 149 6.62 0.94 20.30
C THR A 149 5.17 0.83 20.79
N GLU A 150 4.95 0.76 22.08
CA GLU A 150 3.60 0.72 22.65
C GLU A 150 2.81 2.02 22.37
N GLU A 151 3.50 3.16 22.32
CA GLU A 151 2.89 4.44 21.95
C GLU A 151 2.46 4.45 20.48
N GLU A 152 3.26 3.89 19.57
CA GLU A 152 2.91 3.77 18.15
C GLU A 152 1.71 2.84 17.98
N LYS A 153 1.67 1.69 18.65
CA LYS A 153 0.51 0.78 18.64
C LYS A 153 -0.75 1.48 19.15
N ALA A 154 -0.64 2.20 20.27
CA ALA A 154 -1.76 2.94 20.84
C ALA A 154 -2.27 4.08 19.95
N SER A 155 -1.43 4.60 19.03
CA SER A 155 -1.82 5.64 18.07
C SER A 155 -2.66 5.12 16.90
N ILE A 156 -2.69 3.80 16.68
CA ILE A 156 -3.42 3.17 15.59
C ILE A 156 -4.91 3.12 15.93
N PRO A 157 -5.81 3.67 15.09
CA PRO A 157 -7.24 3.55 15.31
C PRO A 157 -7.70 2.09 15.37
N GLU A 158 -8.48 1.71 16.36
CA GLU A 158 -8.97 0.33 16.57
C GLU A 158 -9.62 -0.26 15.30
N ARG A 159 -10.40 0.57 14.57
CA ARG A 159 -11.01 0.17 13.29
C ARG A 159 -9.99 -0.24 12.21
N GLN A 160 -8.74 0.24 12.28
CA GLN A 160 -7.68 -0.14 11.34
C GLN A 160 -7.03 -1.45 11.77
N MET A 161 -6.87 -1.68 13.07
CA MET A 161 -6.34 -2.95 13.59
C MET A 161 -7.14 -4.17 13.13
N GLN A 162 -8.43 -4.01 12.88
CA GLN A 162 -9.31 -5.09 12.40
C GLN A 162 -8.99 -5.57 10.98
N PHE A 163 -8.29 -4.75 10.19
CA PHE A 163 -7.91 -5.08 8.81
C PHE A 163 -6.48 -5.63 8.70
N TRP A 164 -5.68 -5.50 9.75
CA TRP A 164 -4.28 -5.89 9.76
C TRP A 164 -4.13 -7.20 10.51
N VAL A 165 -4.57 -8.27 9.88
CA VAL A 165 -4.51 -9.63 10.40
C VAL A 165 -3.62 -10.50 9.52
N ASP A 166 -2.92 -11.41 10.16
CA ASP A 166 -2.05 -12.34 9.44
C ASP A 166 -2.87 -13.23 8.49
N ALA A 167 -2.30 -13.52 7.33
CA ALA A 167 -2.88 -14.39 6.32
C ALA A 167 -1.81 -15.29 5.71
N GLY A 168 -2.08 -16.59 5.60
CA GLY A 168 -1.19 -17.55 4.95
C GLY A 168 0.12 -17.86 5.71
N PHE A 169 0.17 -17.62 7.02
CA PHE A 169 1.29 -17.89 7.91
C PHE A 169 0.91 -18.84 9.07
N ASP A 170 -0.12 -19.64 8.88
CA ASP A 170 -0.67 -20.57 9.88
C ASP A 170 0.17 -21.86 10.08
N ASP A 171 1.49 -21.82 9.86
CA ASP A 171 2.38 -23.00 9.98
C ASP A 171 2.98 -23.15 11.39
#